data_3d6428490e54626fc17127c6a50cf798
#
_entry.id   3d6428490e54626fc17127c6a50cf798
#
_cell.length_a   1.000
_cell.length_b   1.000
_cell.length_c   1.000
_cell.angle_alpha   90.00
_cell.angle_beta   90.00
_cell.angle_gamma   90.00
#
_symmetry.space_group_name_H-M   'P 1'
#
loop_
_entity.id
_entity.type
_entity.pdbx_description
1 polymer ?
#
loop_
_entity_poly.entity_id
_entity_poly.type
_entity_poly.pdbx_seq_one_letter_code
_entity_poly.pdbx_strand_id
1 'polypeptide(L)'
;MRTAELLIVLLCGPTLSWAFPDPAFDSRGASLDLGVPKMASPSTDLAAEVADRLWVTAVGPDRESRTLASEAGFAIEEIRGNRMMGAALPETIAALKQAGIEVESAVPLQRRATAKDFPSEDASFHNYAEAGALLRGLVASAPRLASTFSIGRSFLGRDIIALRLNTSAQGTAPSAKPGIAFMATHHAREHLSTEMALLLAQHLVENRAKPEIAALLGSRDIYIIPNINPDGSEYDIEGDRYHMHRKNMRPNGDKSVGVDLNRNYGHHWCETGASDNPRADTYCGSAPFSEPETGSVKTFLEARPNIKVLLAYHTFSELILYPWGYTDAPISEAPALAAYKAMAETMAKMNGYTPQQSSELYTASGDTTDWAWAALGIYSFTFELSPKSLWDGGFYPGVPAIATTFAANLRPALYLIGLADDPLRAPAAGDAVAGAEDRPFHANSGR
;
A
#
# COMPACT_ATOMS: atom_id res chain seq x y z
N MET A 1 -10.54 -8.35 -78.04
CA MET A 1 -10.27 -7.04 -78.67
C MET A 1 -10.66 -5.95 -77.66
N ARG A 2 -9.72 -5.07 -77.38
CA ARG A 2 -9.75 -3.84 -76.54
C ARG A 2 -10.01 -4.01 -75.04
N THR A 3 -8.93 -4.03 -74.31
CA THR A 3 -8.70 -3.74 -72.93
C THR A 3 -9.10 -2.30 -72.61
N ALA A 4 -9.83 -2.10 -71.51
CA ALA A 4 -10.03 -0.79 -70.88
C ALA A 4 -9.32 -0.81 -69.51
N GLU A 5 -8.24 -0.04 -69.42
CA GLU A 5 -7.52 0.26 -68.21
C GLU A 5 -8.33 1.28 -67.38
N LEU A 6 -8.59 0.95 -66.09
CA LEU A 6 -9.22 1.85 -65.16
C LEU A 6 -8.11 2.49 -64.31
N LEU A 7 -7.88 3.76 -64.50
CA LEU A 7 -6.93 4.59 -63.76
C LEU A 7 -7.56 4.98 -62.43
N ILE A 8 -7.03 4.49 -61.30
CA ILE A 8 -7.42 4.92 -59.94
C ILE A 8 -6.49 6.05 -59.54
N VAL A 9 -7.05 7.26 -59.48
CA VAL A 9 -6.36 8.43 -58.92
C VAL A 9 -6.52 8.38 -57.37
N LEU A 10 -5.42 8.14 -56.68
CA LEU A 10 -5.34 8.32 -55.20
C LEU A 10 -5.20 9.81 -54.88
N LEU A 11 -6.25 10.40 -54.31
CA LEU A 11 -6.20 11.70 -53.67
C LEU A 11 -5.63 11.54 -52.26
N CYS A 12 -4.35 11.88 -52.08
CA CYS A 12 -3.76 12.09 -50.76
C CYS A 12 -4.27 13.42 -50.18
N GLY A 13 -5.15 13.35 -49.21
CA GLY A 13 -5.47 14.46 -48.31
C GLY A 13 -4.44 14.57 -47.16
N PRO A 14 -4.15 15.74 -46.64
CA PRO A 14 -3.14 15.88 -45.61
C PRO A 14 -3.68 15.34 -44.25
N THR A 15 -2.97 14.36 -43.71
CA THR A 15 -3.14 13.92 -42.33
C THR A 15 -2.63 15.03 -41.39
N LEU A 16 -3.54 15.66 -40.64
CA LEU A 16 -3.17 16.48 -39.50
C LEU A 16 -2.63 15.54 -38.42
N SER A 17 -1.33 15.47 -38.26
CA SER A 17 -0.68 14.90 -37.09
C SER A 17 -0.76 15.89 -35.93
N TRP A 18 -1.52 15.60 -34.90
CA TRP A 18 -1.42 16.29 -33.63
C TRP A 18 -0.16 15.78 -32.94
N ALA A 19 0.95 16.49 -33.10
CA ALA A 19 2.14 16.30 -32.32
C ALA A 19 1.90 16.98 -30.96
N PHE A 20 1.79 16.19 -29.91
CA PHE A 20 2.00 16.69 -28.56
C PHE A 20 3.49 17.02 -28.43
N PRO A 21 3.86 18.19 -27.88
CA PRO A 21 5.28 18.50 -27.68
C PRO A 21 5.83 17.54 -26.63
N ASP A 22 6.86 16.78 -27.01
CA ASP A 22 7.74 16.06 -26.10
C ASP A 22 8.30 17.06 -25.08
N PRO A 23 8.23 16.82 -23.78
CA PRO A 23 8.99 17.62 -22.83
C PRO A 23 10.47 17.33 -23.04
N ALA A 24 11.17 18.26 -23.69
CA ALA A 24 12.60 18.19 -23.92
C ALA A 24 13.32 18.08 -22.57
N PHE A 25 13.94 16.95 -22.29
CA PHE A 25 14.87 16.76 -21.19
C PHE A 25 16.15 17.54 -21.52
N ASP A 26 16.40 18.64 -20.79
CA ASP A 26 17.69 19.34 -20.83
C ASP A 26 18.75 18.52 -20.05
N SER A 27 19.76 18.03 -20.75
CA SER A 27 20.87 17.23 -20.22
C SER A 27 21.88 18.03 -19.40
N ARG A 28 21.57 19.24 -19.02
CA ARG A 28 22.42 20.09 -18.18
C ARG A 28 21.88 20.07 -16.76
N GLY A 29 22.59 19.41 -15.84
CA GLY A 29 22.29 19.19 -14.41
C GLY A 29 21.81 20.42 -13.62
N ALA A 30 20.66 20.95 -13.98
CA ALA A 30 19.90 21.88 -13.20
C ALA A 30 18.98 21.06 -12.29
N SER A 31 19.07 21.22 -10.99
CA SER A 31 18.10 20.74 -10.04
C SER A 31 16.72 21.20 -10.53
N LEU A 32 15.87 20.25 -10.93
CA LEU A 32 14.45 20.51 -11.14
C LEU A 32 13.91 20.99 -9.79
N ASP A 33 13.69 22.28 -9.69
CA ASP A 33 12.81 22.85 -8.70
C ASP A 33 11.40 22.33 -9.06
N LEU A 34 11.08 21.17 -8.52
CA LEU A 34 9.75 20.59 -8.57
C LEU A 34 8.89 21.54 -7.73
N GLY A 35 8.41 22.65 -8.30
CA GLY A 35 7.61 23.65 -7.64
C GLY A 35 6.54 23.05 -6.72
N VAL A 36 7.00 22.50 -5.60
CA VAL A 36 6.15 22.08 -4.49
C VAL A 36 5.49 23.36 -4.02
N PRO A 37 4.19 23.53 -4.16
CA PRO A 37 3.52 24.68 -3.61
C PRO A 37 3.98 24.78 -2.17
N LYS A 38 4.54 25.95 -1.77
CA LYS A 38 4.83 26.21 -0.37
C LYS A 38 3.53 25.97 0.37
N MET A 39 3.45 24.83 1.07
CA MET A 39 2.30 24.52 1.89
C MET A 39 2.11 25.69 2.86
N ALA A 40 0.89 26.23 2.90
CA ALA A 40 0.51 27.03 4.05
C ALA A 40 0.74 26.13 5.28
N SER A 41 1.46 26.66 6.27
CA SER A 41 1.65 25.94 7.55
C SER A 41 0.30 25.39 7.99
N PRO A 42 0.25 24.15 8.50
CA PRO A 42 -1.00 23.56 9.00
C PRO A 42 -1.70 24.56 9.89
N SER A 43 -3.03 24.64 9.80
CA SER A 43 -3.76 25.53 10.69
C SER A 43 -3.43 25.15 12.15
N THR A 44 -3.47 26.13 13.06
CA THR A 44 -3.30 25.90 14.49
C THR A 44 -4.21 24.80 15.04
N ASP A 45 -5.35 24.57 14.39
CA ASP A 45 -6.32 23.51 14.70
C ASP A 45 -5.76 22.10 14.40
N LEU A 46 -4.99 21.91 13.32
CA LEU A 46 -4.35 20.63 12.98
C LEU A 46 -3.26 20.24 13.98
N ALA A 47 -2.47 21.23 14.42
CA ALA A 47 -1.45 21.03 15.45
C ALA A 47 -2.07 20.66 16.81
N ALA A 48 -3.28 21.15 17.10
CA ALA A 48 -4.03 20.78 18.31
C ALA A 48 -4.58 19.35 18.20
N GLU A 49 -5.13 18.95 17.06
CA GLU A 49 -5.67 17.59 16.83
C GLU A 49 -4.59 16.51 17.01
N VAL A 50 -3.38 16.79 16.58
CA VAL A 50 -2.22 15.89 16.79
C VAL A 50 -1.72 15.94 18.23
N ALA A 51 -1.91 17.09 18.94
CA ALA A 51 -1.46 17.26 20.32
C ALA A 51 -2.16 16.30 21.29
N ASP A 52 -3.39 15.90 21.00
CA ASP A 52 -4.29 15.25 21.94
C ASP A 52 -4.48 13.74 21.70
N ARG A 53 -3.71 13.13 20.78
CA ARG A 53 -3.79 11.67 20.55
C ARG A 53 -3.29 10.89 21.76
N LEU A 54 -4.06 9.87 22.11
CA LEU A 54 -3.83 8.97 23.22
C LEU A 54 -3.68 7.54 22.69
N TRP A 55 -2.80 6.75 23.30
CA TRP A 55 -2.83 5.30 23.15
C TRP A 55 -3.89 4.74 24.08
N VAL A 56 -4.88 4.08 23.49
CA VAL A 56 -6.06 3.58 24.16
C VAL A 56 -6.03 2.06 24.23
N THR A 57 -6.34 1.51 25.41
CA THR A 57 -6.68 0.10 25.58
C THR A 57 -8.15 0.01 25.95
N ALA A 58 -8.91 -0.75 25.16
CA ALA A 58 -10.33 -0.96 25.36
C ALA A 58 -10.68 -2.47 25.33
N VAL A 59 -11.82 -2.84 25.92
CA VAL A 59 -12.28 -4.22 25.96
C VAL A 59 -13.00 -4.55 24.66
N GLY A 60 -12.53 -5.59 23.97
CA GLY A 60 -13.10 -6.10 22.71
C GLY A 60 -12.96 -7.61 22.66
N PRO A 61 -13.78 -8.37 23.46
CA PRO A 61 -13.64 -9.81 23.62
C PRO A 61 -13.95 -10.59 22.34
N ASP A 62 -14.80 -10.04 21.52
CA ASP A 62 -15.31 -10.67 20.31
C ASP A 62 -15.27 -9.71 19.12
N ARG A 63 -15.59 -10.23 17.97
CA ARG A 63 -15.57 -9.50 16.71
C ARG A 63 -16.64 -8.39 16.66
N GLU A 64 -17.82 -8.63 17.24
CA GLU A 64 -18.90 -7.66 17.25
C GLU A 64 -18.49 -6.38 17.99
N SER A 65 -17.93 -6.51 19.20
CA SER A 65 -17.42 -5.39 19.97
C SER A 65 -16.30 -4.63 19.25
N ARG A 66 -15.42 -5.33 18.52
CA ARG A 66 -14.35 -4.73 17.72
C ARG A 66 -14.89 -3.99 16.50
N THR A 67 -15.90 -4.54 15.84
CA THR A 67 -16.60 -3.86 14.73
C THR A 67 -17.27 -2.58 15.21
N LEU A 68 -18.00 -2.62 16.33
CA LEU A 68 -18.58 -1.44 16.96
C LEU A 68 -17.52 -0.38 17.32
N ALA A 69 -16.36 -0.80 17.80
CA ALA A 69 -15.27 0.13 18.08
C ALA A 69 -14.76 0.82 16.81
N SER A 70 -14.59 0.06 15.73
CA SER A 70 -14.16 0.60 14.44
C SER A 70 -15.19 1.57 13.85
N GLU A 71 -16.48 1.26 13.95
CA GLU A 71 -17.60 2.14 13.55
C GLU A 71 -17.66 3.41 14.41
N ALA A 72 -17.31 3.31 15.70
CA ALA A 72 -17.14 4.48 16.58
C ALA A 72 -15.92 5.33 16.24
N GLY A 73 -15.15 4.94 15.21
CA GLY A 73 -13.98 5.67 14.73
C GLY A 73 -12.66 5.24 15.33
N PHE A 74 -12.64 4.14 16.09
CA PHE A 74 -11.41 3.62 16.70
C PHE A 74 -10.64 2.74 15.70
N ALA A 75 -9.48 3.19 15.26
CA ALA A 75 -8.57 2.35 14.49
C ALA A 75 -7.92 1.32 15.42
N ILE A 76 -8.37 0.06 15.29
CA ILE A 76 -7.80 -1.05 16.07
C ILE A 76 -6.49 -1.46 15.41
N GLU A 77 -5.38 -1.31 16.14
CA GLU A 77 -4.03 -1.58 15.65
C GLU A 77 -3.47 -2.89 16.22
N GLU A 78 -3.97 -3.30 17.38
CA GLU A 78 -3.52 -4.51 18.04
C GLU A 78 -4.65 -5.17 18.82
N ILE A 79 -4.73 -6.50 18.76
CA ILE A 79 -5.66 -7.32 19.55
C ILE A 79 -4.86 -8.28 20.42
N ARG A 80 -5.11 -8.26 21.75
CA ARG A 80 -4.53 -9.20 22.72
C ARG A 80 -5.62 -9.81 23.60
N GLY A 81 -5.96 -11.07 23.36
CA GLY A 81 -7.02 -11.73 24.08
C GLY A 81 -8.35 -10.97 23.91
N ASN A 82 -8.88 -10.45 25.01
CA ASN A 82 -10.11 -9.66 25.03
C ASN A 82 -9.89 -8.13 24.95
N ARG A 83 -8.68 -7.69 24.64
CA ARG A 83 -8.33 -6.26 24.53
C ARG A 83 -8.04 -5.88 23.10
N MET A 84 -8.48 -4.70 22.72
CA MET A 84 -8.10 -3.99 21.50
C MET A 84 -7.38 -2.69 21.84
N MET A 85 -6.37 -2.35 21.09
CA MET A 85 -5.51 -1.20 21.34
C MET A 85 -5.31 -0.41 20.06
N GLY A 86 -5.16 0.92 20.20
CA GLY A 86 -4.94 1.81 19.06
C GLY A 86 -4.77 3.26 19.49
N ALA A 87 -4.39 4.11 18.53
CA ALA A 87 -4.33 5.54 18.74
C ALA A 87 -5.72 6.16 18.56
N ALA A 88 -6.11 7.06 19.46
CA ALA A 88 -7.41 7.72 19.41
C ALA A 88 -7.36 9.17 19.89
N LEU A 89 -8.27 9.97 19.41
CA LEU A 89 -8.57 11.29 19.94
C LEU A 89 -9.54 11.20 21.13
N PRO A 90 -9.60 12.22 22.02
CA PRO A 90 -10.54 12.24 23.14
C PRO A 90 -12.01 12.01 22.75
N GLU A 91 -12.43 12.54 21.61
CA GLU A 91 -13.80 12.33 21.08
C GLU A 91 -14.05 10.87 20.66
N THR A 92 -13.04 10.18 20.11
CA THR A 92 -13.16 8.74 19.81
C THR A 92 -13.33 7.93 21.10
N ILE A 93 -12.61 8.30 22.18
CA ILE A 93 -12.78 7.67 23.49
C ILE A 93 -14.20 7.90 24.03
N ALA A 94 -14.77 9.10 23.82
CA ALA A 94 -16.15 9.38 24.19
C ALA A 94 -17.14 8.53 23.37
N ALA A 95 -16.91 8.39 22.07
CA ALA A 95 -17.73 7.55 21.19
C ALA A 95 -17.67 6.05 21.58
N LEU A 96 -16.49 5.52 21.92
CA LEU A 96 -16.35 4.15 22.44
C LEU A 96 -17.22 3.91 23.69
N LYS A 97 -17.17 4.85 24.64
CA LYS A 97 -18.00 4.76 25.86
C LYS A 97 -19.49 4.84 25.56
N GLN A 98 -19.90 5.68 24.61
CA GLN A 98 -21.30 5.78 24.16
C GLN A 98 -21.78 4.50 23.48
N ALA A 99 -20.88 3.82 22.73
CA ALA A 99 -21.14 2.51 22.14
C ALA A 99 -21.14 1.34 23.18
N GLY A 100 -20.96 1.65 24.47
CA GLY A 100 -20.93 0.66 25.54
C GLY A 100 -19.60 -0.09 25.67
N ILE A 101 -18.55 0.39 25.06
CA ILE A 101 -17.21 -0.22 25.09
C ILE A 101 -16.44 0.33 26.29
N GLU A 102 -15.94 -0.58 27.12
CA GLU A 102 -15.12 -0.25 28.28
C GLU A 102 -13.72 0.18 27.83
N VAL A 103 -13.28 1.37 28.25
CA VAL A 103 -11.93 1.87 28.04
C VAL A 103 -11.13 1.71 29.34
N GLU A 104 -10.17 0.78 29.32
CA GLU A 104 -9.34 0.45 30.50
C GLU A 104 -8.25 1.51 30.74
N SER A 105 -7.66 2.04 29.67
CA SER A 105 -6.62 3.07 29.76
C SER A 105 -6.58 3.97 28.55
N ALA A 106 -6.12 5.22 28.75
CA ALA A 106 -5.81 6.18 27.71
C ALA A 106 -4.57 6.97 28.15
N VAL A 107 -3.45 6.79 27.44
CA VAL A 107 -2.16 7.35 27.81
C VAL A 107 -1.66 8.27 26.70
N PRO A 108 -1.20 9.52 27.01
CA PRO A 108 -0.67 10.41 26.00
C PRO A 108 0.47 9.76 25.21
N LEU A 109 0.39 9.85 23.87
CA LEU A 109 1.48 9.45 23.02
C LEU A 109 2.61 10.47 23.18
N GLN A 110 3.75 10.04 23.76
CA GLN A 110 4.89 10.92 24.00
C GLN A 110 5.54 11.34 22.68
N ARG A 111 5.79 12.64 22.54
CA ARG A 111 6.42 13.26 21.38
C ARG A 111 7.89 13.48 21.63
N ARG A 112 8.74 13.13 20.68
CA ARG A 112 10.11 13.63 20.57
C ARG A 112 10.17 14.56 19.37
N ALA A 113 10.78 15.73 19.51
CA ALA A 113 10.88 16.72 18.46
C ALA A 113 12.35 16.99 18.15
N THR A 114 12.71 16.96 16.90
CA THR A 114 13.76 17.75 16.22
C THR A 114 13.91 17.36 14.74
N ALA A 115 14.16 18.27 13.83
CA ALA A 115 14.57 18.32 12.40
C ALA A 115 13.46 18.06 11.32
N LYS A 116 13.70 18.22 10.01
CA LYS A 116 12.69 18.33 8.93
C LYS A 116 12.43 17.03 8.14
N ASP A 117 12.66 15.89 8.76
CA ASP A 117 12.66 14.57 8.16
C ASP A 117 12.32 13.50 9.21
N PHE A 118 12.59 12.23 8.96
CA PHE A 118 12.56 11.23 10.02
C PHE A 118 13.42 11.63 11.20
N PRO A 119 13.03 11.27 12.45
CA PRO A 119 13.91 11.41 13.58
C PRO A 119 15.31 10.84 13.27
N SER A 120 16.37 11.48 13.78
CA SER A 120 17.75 11.15 13.41
C SER A 120 18.13 9.68 13.62
N GLU A 121 17.51 9.02 14.58
CA GLU A 121 17.65 7.59 14.83
C GLU A 121 17.02 6.71 13.73
N ASP A 122 16.07 7.27 12.98
CA ASP A 122 15.33 6.59 11.91
C ASP A 122 15.67 7.15 10.51
N ALA A 123 16.76 7.89 10.37
CA ALA A 123 17.21 8.52 9.13
C ALA A 123 17.50 7.55 7.97
N SER A 124 17.37 6.25 8.16
CA SER A 124 17.46 5.24 7.10
C SER A 124 16.12 4.88 6.47
N PHE A 125 15.01 5.40 6.99
CA PHE A 125 13.73 5.36 6.31
C PHE A 125 13.70 6.40 5.18
N HIS A 126 12.99 6.11 4.11
CA HIS A 126 12.93 7.00 2.95
C HIS A 126 11.68 7.89 2.99
N ASN A 127 11.87 9.20 3.01
CA ASN A 127 10.81 10.15 2.75
C ASN A 127 10.39 10.11 1.25
N TYR A 128 9.37 10.87 0.87
CA TYR A 128 8.84 10.89 -0.51
C TYR A 128 9.91 11.24 -1.56
N ALA A 129 10.77 12.22 -1.28
CA ALA A 129 11.81 12.66 -2.22
C ALA A 129 12.91 11.60 -2.39
N GLU A 130 13.33 10.97 -1.31
CA GLU A 130 14.34 9.93 -1.27
C GLU A 130 13.85 8.63 -1.92
N ALA A 131 12.61 8.21 -1.63
CA ALA A 131 11.97 7.10 -2.32
C ALA A 131 11.93 7.33 -3.84
N GLY A 132 11.54 8.53 -4.27
CA GLY A 132 11.58 8.92 -5.68
C GLY A 132 12.99 8.90 -6.27
N ALA A 133 14.00 9.32 -5.52
CA ALA A 133 15.39 9.29 -5.95
C ALA A 133 15.91 7.86 -6.12
N LEU A 134 15.61 6.97 -5.17
CA LEU A 134 15.94 5.55 -5.25
C LEU A 134 15.33 4.91 -6.50
N LEU A 135 14.03 5.11 -6.75
CA LEU A 135 13.36 4.57 -7.93
C LEU A 135 13.98 5.07 -9.23
N ARG A 136 14.34 6.36 -9.34
CA ARG A 136 15.05 6.90 -10.51
C ARG A 136 16.43 6.26 -10.67
N GLY A 137 17.16 6.02 -9.58
CA GLY A 137 18.44 5.31 -9.59
C GLY A 137 18.30 3.88 -10.14
N LEU A 138 17.26 3.15 -9.72
CA LEU A 138 16.97 1.81 -10.24
C LEU A 138 16.68 1.83 -11.74
N VAL A 139 15.88 2.78 -12.21
CA VAL A 139 15.62 2.96 -13.66
C VAL A 139 16.92 3.23 -14.41
N ALA A 140 17.77 4.14 -13.92
CA ALA A 140 19.04 4.46 -14.54
C ALA A 140 19.99 3.25 -14.62
N SER A 141 19.97 2.36 -13.62
CA SER A 141 20.79 1.15 -13.58
C SER A 141 20.30 0.02 -14.48
N ALA A 142 19.01 0.02 -14.85
CA ALA A 142 18.39 -1.02 -15.64
C ALA A 142 17.32 -0.48 -16.63
N PRO A 143 17.65 0.45 -17.52
CA PRO A 143 16.68 1.24 -18.31
C PRO A 143 15.87 0.41 -19.32
N ARG A 144 16.31 -0.82 -19.65
CA ARG A 144 15.55 -1.75 -20.49
C ARG A 144 14.60 -2.67 -19.71
N LEU A 145 14.69 -2.68 -18.39
CA LEU A 145 13.89 -3.49 -17.49
C LEU A 145 12.93 -2.62 -16.69
N ALA A 146 13.43 -1.52 -16.12
CA ALA A 146 12.72 -0.68 -15.17
C ALA A 146 12.25 0.63 -15.82
N SER A 147 11.05 1.06 -15.45
CA SER A 147 10.50 2.37 -15.79
C SER A 147 9.61 2.87 -14.67
N THR A 148 9.54 4.19 -14.49
CA THR A 148 8.60 4.82 -13.55
C THR A 148 7.55 5.62 -14.31
N PHE A 149 6.36 5.73 -13.71
CA PHE A 149 5.28 6.60 -14.17
C PHE A 149 4.38 6.95 -12.98
N SER A 150 3.62 8.04 -13.10
CA SER A 150 2.60 8.40 -12.13
C SER A 150 1.31 7.62 -12.44
N ILE A 151 0.69 7.01 -11.42
CA ILE A 151 -0.66 6.43 -11.55
C ILE A 151 -1.75 7.46 -11.32
N GLY A 152 -1.39 8.64 -10.79
CA GLY A 152 -2.26 9.76 -10.45
C GLY A 152 -1.59 10.66 -9.44
N ARG A 153 -2.38 11.52 -8.81
CA ARG A 153 -1.89 12.47 -7.81
C ARG A 153 -2.66 12.36 -6.51
N SER A 154 -1.97 12.64 -5.42
CA SER A 154 -2.56 12.81 -4.10
C SER A 154 -3.37 14.11 -4.02
N PHE A 155 -4.09 14.29 -2.92
CA PHE A 155 -4.93 15.46 -2.71
C PHE A 155 -4.14 16.78 -2.78
N LEU A 156 -2.91 16.83 -2.27
CA LEU A 156 -2.03 18.02 -2.35
C LEU A 156 -1.18 18.06 -3.63
N GLY A 157 -1.41 17.13 -4.57
CA GLY A 157 -0.82 17.17 -5.91
C GLY A 157 0.51 16.45 -6.06
N ARG A 158 0.98 15.68 -5.07
CA ARG A 158 2.16 14.80 -5.23
C ARG A 158 1.84 13.64 -6.15
N ASP A 159 2.79 13.28 -7.03
CA ASP A 159 2.63 12.12 -7.90
C ASP A 159 2.65 10.82 -7.08
N ILE A 160 1.70 9.90 -7.34
CA ILE A 160 1.72 8.54 -6.83
C ILE A 160 2.53 7.72 -7.82
N ILE A 161 3.78 7.42 -7.48
CA ILE A 161 4.77 6.87 -8.39
C ILE A 161 4.70 5.33 -8.37
N ALA A 162 4.58 4.73 -9.56
CA ALA A 162 4.77 3.31 -9.78
C ALA A 162 6.13 3.05 -10.44
N LEU A 163 6.89 2.09 -9.92
CA LEU A 163 7.95 1.41 -10.64
C LEU A 163 7.35 0.20 -11.36
N ARG A 164 7.67 0.05 -12.63
CA ARG A 164 7.35 -1.14 -13.42
C ARG A 164 8.62 -1.88 -13.80
N LEU A 165 8.64 -3.19 -13.58
CA LEU A 165 9.69 -4.08 -14.04
C LEU A 165 9.10 -5.02 -15.11
N ASN A 166 9.52 -4.80 -16.36
CA ASN A 166 9.04 -5.58 -17.50
C ASN A 166 10.08 -5.52 -18.63
N THR A 167 10.46 -6.68 -19.18
CA THR A 167 11.47 -6.77 -20.25
C THR A 167 10.92 -6.49 -21.65
N SER A 168 9.61 -6.30 -21.83
CA SER A 168 8.95 -6.12 -23.12
C SER A 168 8.06 -4.88 -23.20
N ALA A 169 7.77 -4.20 -22.10
CA ALA A 169 6.95 -3.00 -22.07
C ALA A 169 7.42 -2.05 -20.96
N GLN A 170 7.33 -0.74 -21.16
CA GLN A 170 7.73 0.28 -20.21
C GLN A 170 6.62 1.31 -19.98
N GLY A 171 6.69 2.02 -18.85
CA GLY A 171 5.74 3.05 -18.46
C GLY A 171 4.31 2.48 -18.46
N THR A 172 3.42 3.16 -19.16
CA THR A 172 2.00 2.79 -19.27
C THR A 172 1.67 1.89 -20.47
N ALA A 173 2.66 1.49 -21.28
CA ALA A 173 2.44 0.66 -22.46
C ALA A 173 1.77 -0.69 -22.09
N PRO A 174 0.83 -1.20 -22.90
CA PRO A 174 0.19 -2.49 -22.66
C PRO A 174 1.20 -3.64 -22.60
N SER A 175 0.86 -4.68 -21.84
CA SER A 175 1.66 -5.91 -21.74
C SER A 175 0.74 -7.13 -21.74
N ALA A 176 1.16 -8.18 -22.45
CA ALA A 176 0.49 -9.47 -22.39
C ALA A 176 1.00 -10.37 -21.26
N LYS A 177 2.08 -9.98 -20.57
CA LYS A 177 2.58 -10.75 -19.44
C LYS A 177 1.61 -10.67 -18.27
N PRO A 178 1.36 -11.78 -17.54
CA PRO A 178 0.59 -11.74 -16.31
C PRO A 178 1.28 -10.84 -15.29
N GLY A 179 0.47 -10.03 -14.60
CA GLY A 179 0.95 -8.96 -13.73
C GLY A 179 0.68 -9.19 -12.25
N ILE A 180 1.50 -8.55 -11.45
CA ILE A 180 1.33 -8.39 -10.01
C ILE A 180 1.57 -6.95 -9.61
N ALA A 181 0.77 -6.45 -8.66
CA ALA A 181 0.97 -5.15 -8.03
C ALA A 181 1.33 -5.29 -6.55
N PHE A 182 2.35 -4.57 -6.13
CA PHE A 182 2.70 -4.34 -4.74
C PHE A 182 2.39 -2.89 -4.41
N MET A 183 1.63 -2.67 -3.34
CA MET A 183 1.22 -1.36 -2.88
C MET A 183 1.59 -1.19 -1.41
N ALA A 184 1.94 0.02 -1.01
CA ALA A 184 2.28 0.30 0.38
C ALA A 184 1.76 1.67 0.82
N THR A 185 1.74 1.90 2.12
CA THR A 185 1.46 3.19 2.74
C THR A 185 0.09 3.76 2.35
N HIS A 186 -0.98 2.95 2.47
CA HIS A 186 -2.34 3.50 2.51
C HIS A 186 -2.51 4.36 3.76
N HIS A 187 -1.96 3.92 4.89
CA HIS A 187 -1.96 4.68 6.11
C HIS A 187 -0.62 5.38 6.30
N ALA A 188 -0.68 6.64 6.60
CA ALA A 188 0.46 7.56 6.61
C ALA A 188 1.60 7.16 7.56
N ARG A 189 1.27 6.65 8.76
CA ARG A 189 2.22 6.25 9.81
C ARG A 189 2.92 4.91 9.60
N GLU A 190 2.60 4.20 8.52
CA GLU A 190 3.10 2.85 8.26
C GLU A 190 4.34 2.85 7.36
N HIS A 191 5.37 3.61 7.75
CA HIS A 191 6.58 3.86 6.94
C HIS A 191 7.35 2.59 6.57
N LEU A 192 7.37 1.58 7.45
CA LEU A 192 8.03 0.31 7.17
C LEU A 192 7.45 -0.38 5.92
N SER A 193 6.18 -0.14 5.60
CA SER A 193 5.55 -0.65 4.37
C SER A 193 6.18 -0.05 3.11
N THR A 194 6.51 1.24 3.12
CA THR A 194 7.28 1.91 2.05
C THR A 194 8.63 1.22 1.85
N GLU A 195 9.36 0.96 2.94
CA GLU A 195 10.68 0.33 2.88
C GLU A 195 10.62 -1.07 2.26
N MET A 196 9.60 -1.87 2.60
CA MET A 196 9.43 -3.21 2.02
C MET A 196 9.24 -3.15 0.51
N ALA A 197 8.44 -2.21 0.02
CA ALA A 197 8.23 -2.02 -1.42
C ALA A 197 9.51 -1.53 -2.13
N LEU A 198 10.24 -0.59 -1.54
CA LEU A 198 11.51 -0.08 -2.08
C LEU A 198 12.60 -1.17 -2.12
N LEU A 199 12.75 -1.93 -1.03
CA LEU A 199 13.74 -3.01 -0.95
C LEU A 199 13.41 -4.16 -1.90
N LEU A 200 12.11 -4.47 -2.12
CA LEU A 200 11.70 -5.45 -3.15
C LEU A 200 12.09 -4.95 -4.55
N ALA A 201 11.85 -3.68 -4.86
CA ALA A 201 12.25 -3.08 -6.13
C ALA A 201 13.76 -3.16 -6.34
N GLN A 202 14.53 -2.77 -5.33
CA GLN A 202 16.00 -2.83 -5.34
C GLN A 202 16.50 -4.26 -5.51
N HIS A 203 15.96 -5.20 -4.72
CA HIS A 203 16.35 -6.61 -4.79
C HIS A 203 16.15 -7.19 -6.20
N LEU A 204 15.00 -6.95 -6.82
CA LEU A 204 14.68 -7.46 -8.15
C LEU A 204 15.62 -6.88 -9.22
N VAL A 205 15.93 -5.58 -9.15
CA VAL A 205 16.80 -4.91 -10.12
C VAL A 205 18.26 -5.31 -9.93
N GLU A 206 18.77 -5.33 -8.70
CA GLU A 206 20.18 -5.66 -8.42
C GLU A 206 20.49 -7.14 -8.69
N ASN A 207 19.55 -8.04 -8.42
CA ASN A 207 19.72 -9.48 -8.63
C ASN A 207 19.18 -9.96 -9.99
N ARG A 208 18.88 -9.06 -10.93
CA ARG A 208 18.25 -9.38 -12.22
C ARG A 208 19.00 -10.41 -13.09
N ALA A 209 20.28 -10.63 -12.82
CA ALA A 209 21.09 -11.64 -13.51
C ALA A 209 21.02 -13.03 -12.86
N LYS A 210 20.50 -13.17 -11.65
CA LYS A 210 20.32 -14.47 -11.02
C LYS A 210 19.21 -15.24 -11.74
N PRO A 211 19.42 -16.54 -12.07
CA PRO A 211 18.50 -17.31 -12.90
C PRO A 211 17.05 -17.27 -12.43
N GLU A 212 16.80 -17.40 -11.13
CA GLU A 212 15.47 -17.39 -10.51
C GLU A 212 14.79 -16.03 -10.67
N ILE A 213 15.52 -14.93 -10.47
CA ILE A 213 15.00 -13.56 -10.64
C ILE A 213 14.80 -13.23 -12.11
N ALA A 214 15.77 -13.62 -12.97
CA ALA A 214 15.67 -13.43 -14.42
C ALA A 214 14.42 -14.13 -15.01
N ALA A 215 14.10 -15.33 -14.53
CA ALA A 215 12.90 -16.06 -14.95
C ALA A 215 11.61 -15.32 -14.59
N LEU A 216 11.51 -14.77 -13.38
CA LEU A 216 10.37 -13.96 -12.95
C LEU A 216 10.26 -12.67 -13.79
N LEU A 217 11.32 -11.89 -13.92
CA LEU A 217 11.34 -10.66 -14.70
C LEU A 217 11.09 -10.90 -16.20
N GLY A 218 11.53 -12.04 -16.71
CA GLY A 218 11.29 -12.45 -18.10
C GLY A 218 9.83 -12.75 -18.40
N SER A 219 9.08 -13.25 -17.42
CA SER A 219 7.73 -13.80 -17.60
C SER A 219 6.60 -12.99 -16.95
N ARG A 220 6.90 -12.01 -16.10
CA ARG A 220 5.91 -11.23 -15.33
C ARG A 220 5.98 -9.74 -15.65
N ASP A 221 4.89 -9.07 -15.37
CA ASP A 221 4.73 -7.61 -15.38
C ASP A 221 4.57 -7.15 -13.92
N ILE A 222 5.64 -6.61 -13.33
CA ILE A 222 5.68 -6.33 -11.91
C ILE A 222 5.54 -4.83 -11.69
N TYR A 223 4.56 -4.42 -10.90
CA TYR A 223 4.32 -3.04 -10.51
C TYR A 223 4.56 -2.89 -9.00
N ILE A 224 5.30 -1.87 -8.61
CA ILE A 224 5.60 -1.54 -7.22
C ILE A 224 5.26 -0.08 -6.99
N ILE A 225 4.31 0.19 -6.09
CA ILE A 225 3.84 1.52 -5.72
C ILE A 225 4.14 1.70 -4.24
N PRO A 226 5.30 2.28 -3.90
CA PRO A 226 5.79 2.28 -2.53
C PRO A 226 5.02 3.22 -1.59
N ASN A 227 4.26 4.18 -2.13
CA ASN A 227 3.51 5.12 -1.30
C ASN A 227 2.23 5.57 -2.01
N ILE A 228 1.08 5.12 -1.50
CA ILE A 228 -0.25 5.51 -1.98
C ILE A 228 -0.69 6.84 -1.35
N ASN A 229 -0.20 7.15 -0.15
CA ASN A 229 -0.57 8.32 0.65
C ASN A 229 0.62 9.25 0.89
N PRO A 230 1.23 9.83 -0.17
CA PRO A 230 2.43 10.62 -0.01
C PRO A 230 2.22 11.92 0.77
N ASP A 231 1.01 12.47 0.81
CA ASP A 231 0.72 13.67 1.58
C ASP A 231 0.66 13.36 3.08
N GLY A 232 -0.04 12.28 3.44
CA GLY A 232 -0.17 11.86 4.82
C GLY A 232 1.18 11.42 5.41
N SER A 233 1.97 10.64 4.65
CA SER A 233 3.27 10.16 5.14
C SER A 233 4.27 11.29 5.37
N GLU A 234 4.31 12.29 4.49
CA GLU A 234 5.14 13.49 4.71
C GLU A 234 4.67 14.30 5.92
N TYR A 235 3.34 14.38 6.12
CA TYR A 235 2.80 15.05 7.31
C TYR A 235 3.13 14.28 8.59
N ASP A 236 3.12 12.94 8.55
CA ASP A 236 3.39 12.11 9.74
C ASP A 236 4.79 12.34 10.32
N ILE A 237 5.76 12.74 9.48
CA ILE A 237 7.15 13.03 9.87
C ILE A 237 7.49 14.52 9.90
N GLU A 238 6.52 15.41 9.67
CA GLU A 238 6.77 16.85 9.63
C GLU A 238 7.31 17.39 10.96
N GLY A 239 8.43 18.12 10.90
CA GLY A 239 9.07 18.71 12.07
C GLY A 239 9.80 17.67 12.94
N ASP A 240 10.31 16.61 12.33
CA ASP A 240 11.15 15.54 12.88
C ASP A 240 10.55 14.80 14.08
N ARG A 241 9.33 14.57 13.99
CA ARG A 241 8.54 13.84 14.97
C ARG A 241 7.46 13.06 14.26
N TYR A 242 7.09 11.95 14.81
CA TYR A 242 5.93 11.19 14.37
C TYR A 242 4.64 11.81 14.90
N HIS A 243 3.68 12.01 13.99
CA HIS A 243 2.35 12.54 14.30
C HIS A 243 1.32 11.45 14.56
N MET A 244 1.65 10.18 14.37
CA MET A 244 0.71 9.06 14.44
C MET A 244 -0.48 9.23 13.48
N HIS A 245 -0.22 9.89 12.35
CA HIS A 245 -1.25 10.18 11.37
C HIS A 245 -1.58 8.95 10.54
N ARG A 246 -2.88 8.66 10.38
CA ARG A 246 -3.35 7.49 9.61
C ARG A 246 -3.86 7.88 8.21
N LYS A 247 -4.69 8.91 8.16
CA LYS A 247 -5.50 9.31 7.01
C LYS A 247 -4.69 10.04 5.93
N ASN A 248 -5.32 10.41 4.81
CA ASN A 248 -4.73 11.35 3.86
C ASN A 248 -4.84 12.81 4.38
N MET A 249 -4.59 13.79 3.51
CA MET A 249 -4.55 15.20 3.91
C MET A 249 -5.70 16.03 3.34
N ARG A 250 -6.87 15.43 3.06
CA ARG A 250 -8.05 16.17 2.62
C ARG A 250 -8.65 16.97 3.79
N PRO A 251 -8.83 18.28 3.68
CA PRO A 251 -9.60 19.05 4.67
C PRO A 251 -11.08 18.65 4.64
N ASN A 252 -11.68 18.41 5.79
CA ASN A 252 -13.11 18.15 5.95
C ASN A 252 -13.87 19.42 6.33
N GLY A 253 -15.18 19.45 6.11
CA GLY A 253 -16.00 20.64 6.34
C GLY A 253 -16.12 21.07 7.81
N ASP A 254 -15.79 20.17 8.75
CA ASP A 254 -15.79 20.39 10.20
C ASP A 254 -14.40 20.77 10.77
N LYS A 255 -13.44 21.09 9.88
CA LYS A 255 -12.04 21.40 10.14
C LYS A 255 -11.15 20.20 10.47
N SER A 256 -11.68 18.99 10.59
CA SER A 256 -10.85 17.78 10.67
C SER A 256 -10.15 17.53 9.35
N VAL A 257 -9.16 16.65 9.36
CA VAL A 257 -8.35 16.32 8.17
C VAL A 257 -8.33 14.83 7.91
N GLY A 258 -8.47 14.51 6.64
CA GLY A 258 -8.18 13.21 6.09
C GLY A 258 -9.38 12.25 6.03
N VAL A 259 -9.21 11.30 5.14
CA VAL A 259 -10.05 10.12 4.93
C VAL A 259 -9.16 8.89 5.10
N ASP A 260 -9.66 7.83 5.71
CA ASP A 260 -8.99 6.54 5.74
C ASP A 260 -9.04 5.93 4.34
N LEU A 261 -7.90 5.92 3.65
CA LEU A 261 -7.83 5.44 2.27
C LEU A 261 -8.22 3.96 2.18
N ASN A 262 -7.98 3.16 3.22
CA ASN A 262 -8.36 1.74 3.26
C ASN A 262 -9.76 1.50 3.84
N ARG A 263 -10.63 2.51 3.75
CA ARG A 263 -12.09 2.48 3.96
C ARG A 263 -12.84 3.19 2.81
N ASN A 264 -12.11 3.66 1.80
CA ASN A 264 -12.65 4.50 0.73
C ASN A 264 -12.88 3.78 -0.61
N TYR A 265 -12.59 2.46 -0.70
CA TYR A 265 -12.87 1.65 -1.89
C TYR A 265 -14.35 1.27 -2.00
N GLY A 266 -14.81 0.96 -3.21
CA GLY A 266 -16.23 0.91 -3.54
C GLY A 266 -16.99 -0.37 -3.16
N HIS A 267 -16.33 -1.44 -2.68
CA HIS A 267 -17.00 -2.67 -2.33
C HIS A 267 -17.56 -2.56 -0.90
N HIS A 268 -18.89 -2.67 -0.76
CA HIS A 268 -19.58 -2.47 0.52
C HIS A 268 -19.16 -1.20 1.29
N TRP A 269 -18.87 -0.14 0.54
CA TRP A 269 -18.34 1.09 1.09
C TRP A 269 -19.16 1.62 2.26
N CYS A 270 -18.48 1.86 3.39
CA CYS A 270 -19.04 2.46 4.59
C CYS A 270 -20.21 1.68 5.25
N GLU A 271 -20.29 0.37 5.04
CA GLU A 271 -21.38 -0.45 5.58
C GLU A 271 -21.07 -1.03 6.96
N THR A 272 -19.81 -1.39 7.25
CA THR A 272 -19.40 -1.99 8.52
C THR A 272 -17.94 -1.67 8.83
N GLY A 273 -17.58 -1.54 10.10
CA GLY A 273 -16.22 -1.32 10.56
C GLY A 273 -15.55 -0.06 9.97
N ALA A 274 -16.35 0.89 9.52
CA ALA A 274 -15.95 2.20 9.02
C ALA A 274 -16.85 3.26 9.65
N SER A 275 -16.41 4.51 9.66
CA SER A 275 -17.16 5.62 10.25
C SER A 275 -17.49 6.66 9.21
N ASP A 276 -18.69 7.25 9.29
CA ASP A 276 -19.11 8.42 8.52
C ASP A 276 -18.73 9.76 9.21
N ASN A 277 -18.15 9.68 10.42
CA ASN A 277 -17.66 10.84 11.15
C ASN A 277 -16.29 11.29 10.64
N PRO A 278 -16.14 12.51 10.06
CA PRO A 278 -14.86 12.99 9.55
C PRO A 278 -13.70 13.03 10.56
N ARG A 279 -14.00 13.09 11.85
CA ARG A 279 -13.01 13.09 12.93
C ARG A 279 -12.47 11.70 13.26
N ALA A 280 -13.20 10.65 12.88
CA ALA A 280 -12.79 9.28 13.12
C ALA A 280 -11.53 8.91 12.32
N ASP A 281 -10.67 8.07 12.90
CA ASP A 281 -9.52 7.52 12.16
C ASP A 281 -9.95 6.54 11.06
N THR A 282 -11.16 5.95 11.18
CA THR A 282 -11.75 5.04 10.19
C THR A 282 -12.74 5.74 9.25
N TYR A 283 -12.67 7.06 9.11
CA TYR A 283 -13.58 7.82 8.25
C TYR A 283 -13.50 7.38 6.79
N CYS A 284 -14.63 6.91 6.25
CA CYS A 284 -14.73 6.32 4.92
C CYS A 284 -14.77 7.34 3.76
N GLY A 285 -14.83 8.65 4.07
CA GLY A 285 -14.97 9.71 3.07
C GLY A 285 -16.43 10.02 2.73
N SER A 286 -16.64 10.95 1.79
CA SER A 286 -17.96 11.44 1.40
C SER A 286 -18.65 10.54 0.37
N ALA A 287 -17.92 9.67 -0.31
CA ALA A 287 -18.39 8.72 -1.31
C ALA A 287 -17.30 7.66 -1.55
N PRO A 288 -17.64 6.50 -2.13
CA PRO A 288 -16.62 5.56 -2.57
C PRO A 288 -15.70 6.24 -3.59
N PHE A 289 -14.39 6.03 -3.44
CA PHE A 289 -13.36 6.69 -4.26
C PHE A 289 -13.44 8.22 -4.27
N SER A 290 -13.90 8.82 -3.18
CA SER A 290 -13.87 10.28 -3.04
C SER A 290 -12.47 10.85 -3.02
N GLU A 291 -11.48 10.03 -2.67
CA GLU A 291 -10.10 10.45 -2.58
C GLU A 291 -9.35 10.25 -3.89
N PRO A 292 -8.56 11.23 -4.34
CA PRO A 292 -7.80 11.10 -5.58
C PRO A 292 -6.80 9.95 -5.53
N GLU A 293 -6.29 9.59 -4.35
CA GLU A 293 -5.39 8.47 -4.13
C GLU A 293 -6.08 7.14 -4.47
N THR A 294 -7.24 6.87 -3.90
CA THR A 294 -8.01 5.63 -4.16
C THR A 294 -8.57 5.59 -5.58
N GLY A 295 -8.99 6.75 -6.11
CA GLY A 295 -9.39 6.92 -7.52
C GLY A 295 -8.23 6.61 -8.49
N SER A 296 -7.01 6.98 -8.12
CA SER A 296 -5.79 6.67 -8.90
C SER A 296 -5.50 5.18 -8.91
N VAL A 297 -5.59 4.50 -7.75
CA VAL A 297 -5.43 3.04 -7.65
C VAL A 297 -6.51 2.33 -8.46
N LYS A 298 -7.76 2.75 -8.35
CA LYS A 298 -8.89 2.23 -9.15
C LYS A 298 -8.57 2.30 -10.64
N THR A 299 -8.29 3.50 -11.15
CA THR A 299 -7.98 3.73 -12.57
C THR A 299 -6.76 2.92 -13.03
N PHE A 300 -5.74 2.82 -12.18
CA PHE A 300 -4.53 2.04 -12.46
C PHE A 300 -4.82 0.56 -12.63
N LEU A 301 -5.58 -0.06 -11.72
CA LEU A 301 -5.90 -1.50 -11.77
C LEU A 301 -6.90 -1.82 -12.88
N GLU A 302 -7.94 -1.03 -13.07
CA GLU A 302 -8.94 -1.21 -14.15
C GLU A 302 -8.30 -1.16 -15.56
N ALA A 303 -7.28 -0.29 -15.73
CA ALA A 303 -6.55 -0.19 -17.00
C ALA A 303 -5.57 -1.36 -17.25
N ARG A 304 -5.40 -2.29 -16.30
CA ARG A 304 -4.40 -3.38 -16.37
C ARG A 304 -5.01 -4.75 -16.06
N PRO A 305 -5.86 -5.29 -16.96
CA PRO A 305 -6.53 -6.58 -16.74
C PRO A 305 -5.56 -7.77 -16.70
N ASN A 306 -4.29 -7.55 -17.03
CA ASN A 306 -3.22 -8.53 -16.88
C ASN A 306 -2.77 -8.71 -15.43
N ILE A 307 -3.06 -7.79 -14.51
CA ILE A 307 -2.78 -7.95 -13.08
C ILE A 307 -3.72 -9.00 -12.51
N LYS A 308 -3.16 -10.05 -11.92
CA LYS A 308 -3.88 -11.19 -11.33
C LYS A 308 -3.67 -11.31 -9.83
N VAL A 309 -2.61 -10.70 -9.31
CA VAL A 309 -2.28 -10.73 -7.89
C VAL A 309 -1.99 -9.32 -7.40
N LEU A 310 -2.39 -9.02 -6.18
CA LEU A 310 -2.08 -7.78 -5.47
C LEU A 310 -1.64 -8.10 -4.05
N LEU A 311 -0.57 -7.44 -3.59
CA LEU A 311 -0.16 -7.44 -2.20
C LEU A 311 -0.09 -6.00 -1.70
N ALA A 312 -0.91 -5.68 -0.69
CA ALA A 312 -0.86 -4.43 0.06
C ALA A 312 -0.04 -4.62 1.34
N TYR A 313 1.04 -3.86 1.47
CA TYR A 313 1.84 -3.82 2.70
C TYR A 313 1.28 -2.79 3.66
N HIS A 314 0.99 -3.24 4.86
CA HIS A 314 0.58 -2.48 6.03
C HIS A 314 1.48 -2.79 7.22
N THR A 315 1.37 -2.07 8.30
CA THR A 315 1.94 -2.39 9.60
C THR A 315 0.88 -2.15 10.67
N PHE A 316 0.89 -2.90 11.74
CA PHE A 316 1.76 -3.98 12.18
C PHE A 316 0.90 -5.15 12.68
N SER A 317 1.43 -6.34 12.96
CA SER A 317 0.83 -7.45 13.74
C SER A 317 1.28 -8.83 13.26
N GLU A 318 2.08 -8.93 12.18
CA GLU A 318 2.55 -10.18 11.59
C GLU A 318 1.41 -11.07 11.09
N LEU A 319 0.52 -10.48 10.27
CA LEU A 319 -0.64 -11.17 9.70
C LEU A 319 -0.57 -11.24 8.17
N ILE A 320 -1.21 -12.29 7.62
CA ILE A 320 -1.50 -12.44 6.19
C ILE A 320 -3.02 -12.48 6.05
N LEU A 321 -3.59 -11.37 5.61
CA LEU A 321 -5.03 -11.20 5.49
C LEU A 321 -5.49 -11.41 4.05
N TYR A 322 -6.64 -12.10 3.88
CA TYR A 322 -7.29 -12.28 2.59
C TYR A 322 -8.80 -12.01 2.71
N PRO A 323 -9.49 -11.69 1.62
CA PRO A 323 -10.93 -11.41 1.62
C PRO A 323 -11.77 -12.56 2.20
N TRP A 324 -12.85 -12.25 2.84
CA TRP A 324 -13.48 -10.94 2.94
C TRP A 324 -13.16 -10.24 4.27
N GLY A 325 -13.06 -8.91 4.21
CA GLY A 325 -13.04 -8.07 5.41
C GLY A 325 -14.45 -7.64 5.84
N TYR A 326 -15.35 -7.35 4.89
CA TYR A 326 -16.68 -6.81 5.19
C TYR A 326 -17.66 -7.83 5.79
N THR A 327 -17.40 -9.13 5.67
CA THR A 327 -18.31 -10.20 6.11
C THR A 327 -17.56 -11.43 6.62
N ASP A 328 -18.20 -12.18 7.50
CA ASP A 328 -17.71 -13.47 8.01
C ASP A 328 -17.88 -14.61 7.01
N ALA A 329 -18.73 -14.42 6.01
CA ALA A 329 -18.91 -15.42 4.98
C ALA A 329 -17.60 -15.62 4.22
N PRO A 330 -17.19 -16.85 3.93
CA PRO A 330 -16.04 -17.09 3.09
C PRO A 330 -16.33 -16.68 1.63
N ILE A 331 -15.28 -16.53 0.83
CA ILE A 331 -15.39 -16.42 -0.63
C ILE A 331 -16.23 -17.61 -1.14
N SER A 332 -17.26 -17.32 -1.95
CA SER A 332 -18.25 -18.32 -2.41
C SER A 332 -17.68 -19.29 -3.44
N GLU A 333 -16.71 -18.85 -4.23
CA GLU A 333 -16.06 -19.63 -5.26
C GLU A 333 -15.05 -20.60 -4.64
N ALA A 334 -15.44 -21.84 -4.44
CA ALA A 334 -14.63 -22.84 -3.73
C ALA A 334 -13.17 -22.98 -4.27
N PRO A 335 -12.91 -22.96 -5.60
CA PRO A 335 -11.54 -22.98 -6.09
C PRO A 335 -10.74 -21.75 -5.69
N ALA A 336 -11.35 -20.57 -5.70
CA ALA A 336 -10.70 -19.33 -5.30
C ALA A 336 -10.38 -19.31 -3.79
N LEU A 337 -11.33 -19.71 -2.95
CA LEU A 337 -11.12 -19.85 -1.51
C LEU A 337 -9.97 -20.82 -1.19
N ALA A 338 -9.94 -21.97 -1.88
CA ALA A 338 -8.86 -22.93 -1.71
C ALA A 338 -7.50 -22.33 -2.09
N ALA A 339 -7.43 -21.59 -3.19
CA ALA A 339 -6.21 -20.91 -3.63
C ALA A 339 -5.76 -19.83 -2.63
N TYR A 340 -6.68 -19.00 -2.12
CA TYR A 340 -6.35 -18.02 -1.07
C TYR A 340 -5.75 -18.67 0.16
N LYS A 341 -6.39 -19.73 0.68
CA LYS A 341 -5.89 -20.46 1.86
C LYS A 341 -4.52 -21.07 1.59
N ALA A 342 -4.36 -21.76 0.45
CA ALA A 342 -3.10 -22.39 0.08
C ALA A 342 -1.95 -21.38 -0.05
N MET A 343 -2.21 -20.22 -0.69
CA MET A 343 -1.22 -19.14 -0.81
C MET A 343 -0.88 -18.57 0.56
N ALA A 344 -1.88 -18.23 1.38
CA ALA A 344 -1.68 -17.64 2.70
C ALA A 344 -0.91 -18.59 3.63
N GLU A 345 -1.25 -19.87 3.69
CA GLU A 345 -0.53 -20.89 4.48
C GLU A 345 0.90 -21.11 3.99
N THR A 346 1.12 -21.06 2.66
CA THR A 346 2.46 -21.20 2.09
C THR A 346 3.34 -20.01 2.47
N MET A 347 2.82 -18.80 2.38
CA MET A 347 3.52 -17.59 2.78
C MET A 347 3.79 -17.57 4.30
N ALA A 348 2.82 -18.02 5.11
CA ALA A 348 2.96 -18.13 6.56
C ALA A 348 4.11 -19.07 6.97
N LYS A 349 4.30 -20.18 6.24
CA LYS A 349 5.46 -21.08 6.45
C LYS A 349 6.80 -20.41 6.10
N MET A 350 6.80 -19.39 5.26
CA MET A 350 8.02 -18.69 4.85
C MET A 350 8.41 -17.58 5.82
N ASN A 351 7.43 -16.81 6.35
CA ASN A 351 7.69 -15.62 7.17
C ASN A 351 7.26 -15.76 8.64
N GLY A 352 6.55 -16.82 8.99
CA GLY A 352 6.07 -17.04 10.36
C GLY A 352 4.82 -16.23 10.73
N TYR A 353 4.22 -15.50 9.79
CA TYR A 353 3.02 -14.70 10.03
C TYR A 353 1.78 -15.57 10.16
N THR A 354 0.72 -15.04 10.76
CA THR A 354 -0.55 -15.75 10.94
C THR A 354 -1.47 -15.50 9.74
N PRO A 355 -1.87 -16.54 8.98
CA PRO A 355 -2.80 -16.41 7.87
C PRO A 355 -4.24 -16.48 8.38
N GLN A 356 -5.10 -15.55 7.95
CA GLN A 356 -6.51 -15.55 8.32
C GLN A 356 -7.37 -14.74 7.35
N GLN A 357 -8.68 -14.97 7.36
CA GLN A 357 -9.64 -14.08 6.70
C GLN A 357 -9.65 -12.73 7.44
N SER A 358 -9.69 -11.61 6.70
CA SER A 358 -9.60 -10.27 7.29
C SER A 358 -10.66 -10.02 8.35
N SER A 359 -11.89 -10.52 8.14
CA SER A 359 -12.99 -10.38 9.09
C SER A 359 -12.82 -11.14 10.42
N GLU A 360 -11.83 -12.03 10.53
CA GLU A 360 -11.55 -12.70 11.82
C GLU A 360 -11.01 -11.73 12.89
N LEU A 361 -10.43 -10.59 12.47
CA LEU A 361 -10.06 -9.52 13.40
C LEU A 361 -11.30 -8.75 13.87
N TYR A 362 -11.98 -8.16 12.92
CA TYR A 362 -13.26 -7.44 12.99
C TYR A 362 -13.75 -7.25 11.55
N THR A 363 -15.04 -7.01 11.37
CA THR A 363 -15.55 -6.68 10.03
C THR A 363 -15.21 -5.23 9.69
N ALA A 364 -14.72 -5.02 8.47
CA ALA A 364 -14.42 -3.70 7.93
C ALA A 364 -14.66 -3.70 6.43
N SER A 365 -15.31 -2.65 5.92
CA SER A 365 -15.67 -2.53 4.52
C SER A 365 -14.96 -1.35 3.84
N GLY A 366 -14.93 -1.37 2.50
CA GLY A 366 -14.29 -0.34 1.72
C GLY A 366 -12.77 -0.42 1.67
N ASP A 367 -12.18 -1.60 1.92
CA ASP A 367 -10.76 -1.84 1.80
C ASP A 367 -10.34 -2.21 0.37
N THR A 368 -9.04 -2.11 0.12
CA THR A 368 -8.43 -2.35 -1.20
C THR A 368 -8.57 -3.79 -1.64
N THR A 369 -8.41 -4.75 -0.73
CA THR A 369 -8.31 -6.18 -1.06
C THR A 369 -9.67 -6.76 -1.39
N ASP A 370 -10.71 -6.43 -0.65
CA ASP A 370 -12.08 -6.83 -0.95
C ASP A 370 -12.54 -6.27 -2.29
N TRP A 371 -12.26 -4.98 -2.54
CA TRP A 371 -12.63 -4.35 -3.81
C TRP A 371 -11.87 -4.95 -4.99
N ALA A 372 -10.57 -5.19 -4.86
CA ALA A 372 -9.76 -5.74 -5.95
C ALA A 372 -10.21 -7.15 -6.34
N TRP A 373 -10.59 -7.98 -5.37
CA TRP A 373 -11.17 -9.28 -5.64
C TRP A 373 -12.58 -9.17 -6.23
N ALA A 374 -13.48 -8.45 -5.58
CA ALA A 374 -14.89 -8.36 -5.98
C ALA A 374 -15.09 -7.75 -7.37
N ALA A 375 -14.38 -6.65 -7.66
CA ALA A 375 -14.57 -5.89 -8.89
C ALA A 375 -13.72 -6.38 -10.06
N LEU A 376 -12.53 -6.93 -9.79
CA LEU A 376 -11.52 -7.19 -10.82
C LEU A 376 -11.05 -8.66 -10.86
N GLY A 377 -11.44 -9.49 -9.90
CA GLY A 377 -10.99 -10.87 -9.78
C GLY A 377 -9.48 -11.00 -9.52
N ILE A 378 -8.89 -9.97 -8.90
CA ILE A 378 -7.48 -9.95 -8.53
C ILE A 378 -7.31 -10.64 -7.19
N TYR A 379 -6.49 -11.69 -7.11
CA TYR A 379 -6.14 -12.35 -5.87
C TYR A 379 -5.32 -11.40 -4.98
N SER A 380 -5.96 -10.84 -3.98
CA SER A 380 -5.45 -9.73 -3.17
C SER A 380 -5.18 -10.15 -1.74
N PHE A 381 -4.07 -9.68 -1.19
CA PHE A 381 -3.65 -9.92 0.18
C PHE A 381 -3.25 -8.61 0.85
N THR A 382 -3.48 -8.53 2.16
CA THR A 382 -2.85 -7.52 3.02
C THR A 382 -1.86 -8.22 3.94
N PHE A 383 -0.63 -7.72 3.97
CA PHE A 383 0.34 -8.08 5.01
C PHE A 383 0.36 -6.99 6.06
N GLU A 384 0.00 -7.36 7.29
CA GLU A 384 0.38 -6.59 8.44
C GLU A 384 1.79 -7.02 8.84
N LEU A 385 2.78 -6.19 8.51
CA LEU A 385 4.19 -6.50 8.67
C LEU A 385 4.61 -6.56 10.16
N SER A 386 5.87 -6.94 10.42
CA SER A 386 6.47 -6.78 11.76
C SER A 386 6.53 -5.29 12.16
N PRO A 387 6.54 -4.98 13.48
CA PRO A 387 6.62 -5.94 14.57
C PRO A 387 5.26 -6.57 14.90
N LYS A 388 5.31 -7.58 15.78
CA LYS A 388 4.08 -8.27 16.20
C LYS A 388 3.19 -7.41 17.10
N SER A 389 3.76 -6.44 17.78
CA SER A 389 3.05 -5.66 18.79
C SER A 389 3.60 -4.25 18.95
N LEU A 390 2.81 -3.37 19.57
CA LEU A 390 3.27 -2.04 19.92
C LEU A 390 4.53 -2.05 20.83
N TRP A 391 4.60 -3.02 21.76
CA TRP A 391 5.73 -3.11 22.69
C TRP A 391 7.05 -3.45 21.99
N ASP A 392 6.97 -4.02 20.79
CA ASP A 392 8.11 -4.33 19.94
C ASP A 392 8.43 -3.18 18.97
N GLY A 393 7.75 -2.03 19.10
CA GLY A 393 7.97 -0.81 18.32
C GLY A 393 6.76 -0.29 17.52
N GLY A 394 5.74 -1.12 17.28
CA GLY A 394 4.52 -0.70 16.58
C GLY A 394 4.78 -0.13 15.19
N PHE A 395 4.27 1.08 14.92
CA PHE A 395 4.47 1.77 13.64
C PHE A 395 5.90 2.27 13.42
N TYR A 396 6.67 2.48 14.50
CA TYR A 396 8.01 3.06 14.45
C TYR A 396 9.02 2.11 15.13
N PRO A 397 9.27 0.93 14.51
CA PRO A 397 10.09 -0.12 15.12
C PRO A 397 11.60 0.17 15.06
N GLY A 398 11.98 1.29 14.44
CA GLY A 398 13.37 1.69 14.25
C GLY A 398 14.07 1.00 13.08
N VAL A 399 15.21 1.53 12.70
CA VAL A 399 16.01 1.09 11.54
C VAL A 399 16.33 -0.41 11.51
N PRO A 400 16.64 -1.10 12.64
CA PRO A 400 16.94 -2.54 12.59
C PRO A 400 15.79 -3.40 12.07
N ALA A 401 14.54 -2.95 12.20
CA ALA A 401 13.38 -3.67 11.71
C ALA A 401 13.32 -3.74 10.18
N ILE A 402 13.89 -2.79 9.46
CA ILE A 402 13.86 -2.74 7.98
C ILE A 402 14.44 -4.02 7.40
N ALA A 403 15.69 -4.36 7.74
CA ALA A 403 16.38 -5.50 7.17
C ALA A 403 15.75 -6.84 7.60
N THR A 404 15.36 -6.97 8.87
CA THR A 404 14.76 -8.21 9.40
C THR A 404 13.39 -8.49 8.80
N THR A 405 12.55 -7.46 8.69
CA THR A 405 11.22 -7.58 8.08
C THR A 405 11.33 -7.89 6.58
N PHE A 406 12.25 -7.22 5.88
CA PHE A 406 12.47 -7.52 4.47
C PHE A 406 12.95 -8.95 4.25
N ALA A 407 13.92 -9.44 5.04
CA ALA A 407 14.41 -10.80 4.93
C ALA A 407 13.30 -11.85 5.13
N ALA A 408 12.39 -11.62 6.07
CA ALA A 408 11.25 -12.49 6.30
C ALA A 408 10.24 -12.47 5.12
N ASN A 409 10.01 -11.32 4.51
CA ASN A 409 8.94 -11.12 3.52
C ASN A 409 9.39 -11.22 2.06
N LEU A 410 10.67 -11.34 1.78
CA LEU A 410 11.19 -11.48 0.40
C LEU A 410 10.68 -12.77 -0.28
N ARG A 411 10.76 -13.91 0.40
CA ARG A 411 10.31 -15.19 -0.17
C ARG A 411 8.81 -15.21 -0.48
N PRO A 412 7.91 -14.75 0.42
CA PRO A 412 6.51 -14.54 0.11
C PRO A 412 6.27 -13.67 -1.12
N ALA A 413 6.98 -12.55 -1.26
CA ALA A 413 6.84 -11.67 -2.42
C ALA A 413 7.24 -12.36 -3.74
N LEU A 414 8.39 -13.04 -3.76
CA LEU A 414 8.86 -13.81 -4.93
C LEU A 414 7.89 -14.94 -5.28
N TYR A 415 7.32 -15.62 -4.28
CA TYR A 415 6.31 -16.65 -4.46
C TYR A 415 5.05 -16.09 -5.15
N LEU A 416 4.52 -14.97 -4.71
CA LEU A 416 3.37 -14.33 -5.35
C LEU A 416 3.67 -13.88 -6.78
N ILE A 417 4.87 -13.34 -7.05
CA ILE A 417 5.31 -13.02 -8.42
C ILE A 417 5.27 -14.28 -9.28
N GLY A 418 5.73 -15.40 -8.76
CA GLY A 418 5.71 -16.71 -9.45
C GLY A 418 4.31 -17.19 -9.80
N LEU A 419 3.31 -16.90 -8.97
CA LEU A 419 1.92 -17.32 -9.16
C LEU A 419 1.05 -16.33 -9.97
N ALA A 420 1.58 -15.17 -10.35
CA ALA A 420 0.78 -14.16 -11.03
C ALA A 420 0.26 -14.57 -12.43
N ASP A 421 0.72 -15.66 -12.99
CA ASP A 421 0.14 -16.25 -14.22
C ASP A 421 -1.07 -17.15 -13.96
N ASP A 422 -1.08 -17.85 -12.84
CA ASP A 422 -2.16 -18.74 -12.44
C ASP A 422 -2.21 -18.91 -10.91
N PRO A 423 -2.95 -18.06 -10.19
CA PRO A 423 -3.12 -18.19 -8.75
C PRO A 423 -3.75 -19.51 -8.29
N LEU A 424 -4.54 -20.15 -9.16
CA LEU A 424 -5.17 -21.45 -8.86
C LEU A 424 -4.15 -22.61 -8.82
N ARG A 425 -2.93 -22.40 -9.36
CA ARG A 425 -1.84 -23.38 -9.29
C ARG A 425 -1.18 -23.44 -7.89
N ALA A 426 -1.61 -22.64 -6.94
CA ALA A 426 -1.08 -22.71 -5.57
C ALA A 426 -1.18 -24.16 -5.06
N PRO A 427 -0.08 -24.78 -4.59
CA PRO A 427 -0.11 -26.17 -4.14
C PRO A 427 -1.09 -26.32 -2.99
N ALA A 428 -1.87 -27.41 -2.98
CA ALA A 428 -2.72 -27.74 -1.84
C ALA A 428 -1.85 -27.81 -0.56
N ALA A 429 -2.42 -27.39 0.55
CA ALA A 429 -1.74 -27.39 1.84
C ALA A 429 -1.14 -28.79 2.12
N GLY A 430 0.18 -28.95 2.01
CA GLY A 430 0.86 -30.23 2.17
C GLY A 430 2.08 -30.43 1.24
N ASP A 431 2.07 -29.83 0.05
CA ASP A 431 3.20 -29.97 -0.89
C ASP A 431 4.25 -28.89 -0.61
N ALA A 432 5.24 -29.26 0.19
CA ALA A 432 6.36 -28.39 0.54
C ALA A 432 7.18 -28.06 -0.72
N VAL A 433 7.46 -26.78 -0.92
CA VAL A 433 8.46 -26.32 -1.89
C VAL A 433 9.84 -26.82 -1.40
N ALA A 434 10.28 -27.94 -1.95
CA ALA A 434 11.63 -28.41 -1.78
C ALA A 434 12.56 -27.58 -2.69
N GLY A 435 13.54 -26.90 -2.11
CA GLY A 435 14.68 -26.35 -2.82
C GLY A 435 14.81 -24.83 -2.89
N ALA A 436 15.14 -24.21 -1.77
CA ALA A 436 15.98 -23.01 -1.74
C ALA A 436 16.83 -23.08 -0.46
N GLU A 437 18.11 -23.39 -0.62
CA GLU A 437 19.04 -23.47 0.48
C GLU A 437 19.17 -22.13 1.21
N ASP A 438 19.06 -22.20 2.54
CA ASP A 438 19.34 -21.12 3.48
C ASP A 438 20.80 -20.66 3.34
N ARG A 439 21.00 -19.45 2.83
CA ARG A 439 22.24 -18.68 3.06
C ARG A 439 21.89 -17.38 3.76
N PRO A 440 22.50 -17.09 4.92
CA PRO A 440 22.23 -15.86 5.65
C PRO A 440 22.65 -14.63 4.83
N PHE A 441 21.77 -13.63 4.80
CA PHE A 441 22.03 -12.34 4.18
C PHE A 441 23.03 -11.56 5.03
N HIS A 442 24.23 -11.33 4.48
CA HIS A 442 25.18 -10.38 5.06
C HIS A 442 24.86 -8.98 4.53
N ALA A 443 24.33 -8.12 5.38
CA ALA A 443 24.23 -6.69 5.10
C ALA A 443 25.64 -6.12 4.91
N ASN A 444 25.95 -5.67 3.70
CA ASN A 444 27.21 -5.02 3.41
C ASN A 444 27.12 -3.57 3.90
N SER A 445 27.64 -3.30 5.09
CA SER A 445 27.85 -1.95 5.60
C SER A 445 29.04 -1.33 4.83
N GLY A 446 28.78 -0.81 3.66
CA GLY A 446 29.73 -0.03 2.86
C GLY A 446 29.52 1.46 3.11
N ARG A 447 30.57 2.10 3.61
CA ARG A 447 30.81 3.51 3.94
C ARG A 447 30.43 4.47 2.82
#